data_70a9caab54342fe5d4be6038116ba158
#
_entry.id   70a9caab54342fe5d4be6038116ba158
#
_cell.length_a   1.000
_cell.length_b   1.000
_cell.length_c   1.000
_cell.angle_alpha   90.00
_cell.angle_beta   90.00
_cell.angle_gamma   90.00
#
_symmetry.space_group_name_H-M   'P 1'
#
loop_
_entity.id
_entity.type
_entity.pdbx_description
1 polymer ?
#
loop_
_entity_poly.entity_id
_entity_poly.type
_entity_poly.pdbx_seq_one_letter_code
_entity_poly.pdbx_strand_id
1 'polypeptide(L)'
;MKTIAVIGLGKFGFYVAKSLSRLDVKVIAVDNDEKKVHEISEFIDDAYIVDSMSKQALQEVGIYNLDTVIVSIGENIEASILTVMALKDLNNNTKNILENSQV
;
A
#
# COMPACT_ATOMS: atom_id res chain seq x y z
N MET A 1 5.36 -12.32 12.77
CA MET A 1 4.68 -12.17 11.46
C MET A 1 5.03 -10.81 10.87
N LYS A 2 5.52 -10.79 9.65
CA LYS A 2 5.80 -9.54 8.95
C LYS A 2 4.52 -8.88 8.48
N THR A 3 4.51 -7.55 8.46
CA THR A 3 3.43 -6.78 7.90
C THR A 3 3.92 -6.09 6.63
N ILE A 4 3.20 -6.30 5.54
CA ILE A 4 3.50 -5.72 4.24
C ILE A 4 2.31 -4.88 3.82
N ALA A 5 2.55 -3.63 3.46
CA ALA A 5 1.51 -2.78 2.92
C ALA A 5 1.61 -2.73 1.40
N VAL A 6 0.45 -2.73 0.76
CA VAL A 6 0.33 -2.54 -0.70
C VAL A 6 -0.49 -1.28 -0.92
N ILE A 7 0.12 -0.27 -1.51
CA ILE A 7 -0.51 1.00 -1.81
C ILE A 7 -0.76 1.07 -3.32
N GLY A 8 -2.02 1.10 -3.69
CA GLY A 8 -2.45 1.06 -5.07
C GLY A 8 -2.87 -0.34 -5.48
N LEU A 9 -4.13 -0.47 -5.87
CA LEU A 9 -4.77 -1.74 -6.19
C LEU A 9 -5.20 -1.83 -7.65
N GLY A 10 -4.35 -1.34 -8.54
CA GLY A 10 -4.47 -1.63 -9.97
C GLY A 10 -4.14 -3.10 -10.23
N LYS A 11 -3.98 -3.49 -11.48
CA LYS A 11 -3.74 -4.89 -11.81
C LYS A 11 -2.56 -5.51 -11.04
N PHE A 12 -1.44 -4.81 -11.01
CA PHE A 12 -0.25 -5.32 -10.34
C PHE A 12 -0.44 -5.35 -8.81
N GLY A 13 -0.84 -4.24 -8.21
CA GLY A 13 -1.02 -4.16 -6.75
C GLY A 13 -2.07 -5.13 -6.25
N PHE A 14 -3.16 -5.27 -6.97
CA PHE A 14 -4.22 -6.23 -6.62
C PHE A 14 -3.67 -7.66 -6.63
N TYR A 15 -2.97 -8.03 -7.69
CA TYR A 15 -2.39 -9.36 -7.81
C TYR A 15 -1.40 -9.65 -6.70
N VAL A 16 -0.52 -8.68 -6.40
CA VAL A 16 0.47 -8.83 -5.34
C VAL A 16 -0.21 -8.97 -3.98
N ALA A 17 -1.19 -8.11 -3.67
CA ALA A 17 -1.91 -8.17 -2.40
C ALA A 17 -2.62 -9.50 -2.23
N LYS A 18 -3.32 -9.95 -3.27
CA LYS A 18 -4.01 -11.23 -3.26
C LYS A 18 -3.04 -12.40 -3.06
N SER A 19 -1.90 -12.36 -3.74
CA SER A 19 -0.88 -13.40 -3.63
C SER A 19 -0.29 -13.44 -2.22
N LEU A 20 0.01 -12.27 -1.65
CA LEU A 20 0.55 -12.17 -0.29
C LEU A 20 -0.45 -12.67 0.75
N SER A 21 -1.75 -12.52 0.50
CA SER A 21 -2.78 -12.98 1.45
C SER A 21 -2.75 -14.48 1.68
N ARG A 22 -2.10 -15.22 0.79
CA ARG A 22 -1.97 -16.69 0.88
C ARG A 22 -0.72 -17.11 1.64
N LEU A 23 0.12 -16.16 2.01
CA LEU A 23 1.35 -16.40 2.74
C LEU A 23 1.15 -16.07 4.22
N ASP A 24 2.13 -16.44 5.03
CA ASP A 24 2.09 -16.15 6.46
C ASP A 24 2.62 -14.74 6.73
N VAL A 25 1.91 -13.76 6.19
CA VAL A 25 2.21 -12.33 6.40
C VAL A 25 0.90 -11.57 6.59
N LYS A 26 0.97 -10.48 7.34
CA LYS A 26 -0.16 -9.58 7.45
C LYS A 26 -0.09 -8.58 6.29
N VAL A 27 -1.19 -8.38 5.59
CA VAL A 27 -1.26 -7.46 4.46
C VAL A 27 -2.20 -6.31 4.79
N ILE A 28 -1.72 -5.09 4.56
CA ILE A 28 -2.56 -3.89 4.61
C ILE A 28 -2.64 -3.37 3.18
N ALA A 29 -3.83 -3.32 2.61
CA ALA A 29 -4.03 -2.88 1.24
C ALA A 29 -4.84 -1.58 1.20
N VAL A 30 -4.36 -0.59 0.45
CA VAL A 30 -5.05 0.69 0.37
C VAL A 30 -5.12 1.19 -1.08
N ASP A 31 -6.20 1.90 -1.37
CA ASP A 31 -6.40 2.60 -2.63
C ASP A 31 -7.40 3.73 -2.36
N ASN A 32 -7.39 4.77 -3.17
CA ASN A 32 -8.39 5.84 -3.06
C ASN A 32 -9.71 5.49 -3.78
N ASP A 33 -9.73 4.41 -4.53
CA ASP A 33 -10.90 3.95 -5.26
C ASP A 33 -11.65 2.91 -4.43
N GLU A 34 -12.84 3.29 -3.98
CA GLU A 34 -13.69 2.44 -3.14
C GLU A 34 -13.95 1.08 -3.78
N LYS A 35 -14.17 1.05 -5.09
CA LYS A 35 -14.46 -0.19 -5.79
C LYS A 35 -13.31 -1.18 -5.70
N LYS A 36 -12.09 -0.69 -5.89
CA LYS A 36 -10.89 -1.53 -5.81
C LYS A 36 -10.67 -2.06 -4.39
N VAL A 37 -10.89 -1.22 -3.39
CA VAL A 37 -10.80 -1.63 -1.99
C VAL A 37 -11.85 -2.69 -1.68
N HIS A 38 -13.07 -2.50 -2.16
CA HIS A 38 -14.12 -3.49 -1.96
C HIS A 38 -13.75 -4.84 -2.57
N GLU A 39 -13.20 -4.85 -3.77
CA GLU A 39 -12.80 -6.08 -4.44
C GLU A 39 -11.71 -6.83 -3.68
N ILE A 40 -10.69 -6.13 -3.20
CA ILE A 40 -9.59 -6.79 -2.47
C ILE A 40 -10.03 -7.24 -1.06
N SER A 41 -11.06 -6.63 -0.50
CA SER A 41 -11.55 -6.99 0.83
C SER A 41 -12.08 -8.41 0.92
N GLU A 42 -12.34 -9.06 -0.21
CA GLU A 42 -12.70 -10.48 -0.24
C GLU A 42 -11.52 -11.39 0.16
N PHE A 43 -10.31 -10.88 0.05
CA PHE A 43 -9.09 -11.66 0.29
C PHE A 43 -8.30 -11.15 1.50
N ILE A 44 -8.49 -9.90 1.89
CA ILE A 44 -7.69 -9.22 2.89
C ILE A 44 -8.61 -8.48 3.86
N ASP A 45 -8.41 -8.70 5.17
CA ASP A 45 -9.21 -8.03 6.19
C ASP A 45 -8.86 -6.54 6.34
N ASP A 46 -7.58 -6.21 6.20
CA ASP A 46 -7.09 -4.85 6.39
C ASP A 46 -7.01 -4.12 5.04
N ALA A 47 -8.16 -3.82 4.46
CA ALA A 47 -8.29 -3.07 3.20
C ALA A 47 -9.00 -1.74 3.49
N TYR A 48 -8.39 -0.63 3.08
CA TYR A 48 -8.89 0.69 3.43
C TYR A 48 -8.90 1.65 2.25
N ILE A 49 -9.89 2.54 2.24
CA ILE A 49 -9.95 3.65 1.28
C ILE A 49 -9.11 4.78 1.86
N VAL A 50 -7.99 5.08 1.21
CA VAL A 50 -7.01 6.02 1.73
C VAL A 50 -6.42 6.86 0.61
N ASP A 51 -6.24 8.15 0.86
CA ASP A 51 -5.39 8.99 0.03
C ASP A 51 -3.94 8.77 0.48
N SER A 52 -3.18 8.05 -0.32
CA SER A 52 -1.81 7.65 0.03
C SER A 52 -0.81 8.80 0.09
N MET A 53 -1.19 9.97 -0.42
CA MET A 53 -0.36 11.17 -0.30
C MET A 53 -0.54 11.86 1.06
N SER A 54 -1.53 11.46 1.83
CA SER A 54 -1.78 11.99 3.16
C SER A 54 -1.05 11.18 4.21
N LYS A 55 -0.02 11.77 4.80
CA LYS A 55 0.75 11.16 5.87
C LYS A 55 -0.13 10.75 7.05
N GLN A 56 -1.07 11.61 7.44
CA GLN A 56 -1.98 11.34 8.53
C GLN A 56 -2.87 10.13 8.22
N ALA A 57 -3.41 10.05 7.00
CA ALA A 57 -4.28 8.96 6.61
C ALA A 57 -3.52 7.62 6.60
N LEU A 58 -2.28 7.60 6.11
CA LEU A 58 -1.45 6.41 6.15
C LEU A 58 -1.19 5.97 7.58
N GLN A 59 -0.90 6.90 8.46
CA GLN A 59 -0.65 6.61 9.87
C GLN A 59 -1.88 6.01 10.55
N GLU A 60 -3.06 6.55 10.25
CA GLU A 60 -4.31 6.07 10.85
C GLU A 60 -4.64 4.62 10.50
N VAL A 61 -4.23 4.16 9.34
CA VAL A 61 -4.47 2.76 8.94
C VAL A 61 -3.28 1.85 9.25
N GLY A 62 -2.29 2.35 9.97
CA GLY A 62 -1.18 1.53 10.44
C GLY A 62 -0.01 1.40 9.47
N ILE A 63 0.04 2.23 8.44
CA ILE A 63 1.15 2.20 7.48
C ILE A 63 2.27 3.11 7.97
N TYR A 64 2.94 2.66 8.99
CA TYR A 64 4.16 3.29 9.50
C TYR A 64 5.03 2.22 10.14
N ASN A 65 6.33 2.39 10.06
CA ASN A 65 7.31 1.50 10.69
C ASN A 65 7.13 0.03 10.28
N LEU A 66 6.85 -0.20 9.00
CA LEU A 66 6.66 -1.55 8.47
C LEU A 66 7.96 -2.10 7.89
N ASP A 67 8.03 -3.42 7.75
CA ASP A 67 9.17 -4.06 7.09
C ASP A 67 9.23 -3.71 5.61
N THR A 68 8.09 -3.75 4.94
CA THR A 68 8.03 -3.53 3.49
C THR A 68 6.74 -2.82 3.12
N VAL A 69 6.86 -1.85 2.23
CA VAL A 69 5.72 -1.17 1.61
C VAL A 69 5.90 -1.24 0.10
N ILE A 70 4.88 -1.71 -0.58
CA ILE A 70 4.85 -1.79 -2.04
C ILE A 70 3.96 -0.66 -2.56
N VAL A 71 4.52 0.24 -3.35
CA VAL A 71 3.80 1.35 -3.94
C VAL A 71 3.54 1.06 -5.41
N SER A 72 2.26 0.88 -5.77
CA SER A 72 1.86 0.53 -7.13
C SER A 72 0.70 1.44 -7.57
N ILE A 73 1.02 2.70 -7.86
CA ILE A 73 0.03 3.72 -8.21
C ILE A 73 -0.14 3.86 -9.72
N GLY A 74 0.59 3.06 -10.48
CA GLY A 74 0.46 3.03 -11.93
C GLY A 74 1.17 4.17 -12.60
N GLU A 75 0.46 4.85 -13.52
CA GLU A 75 1.05 5.88 -14.37
C GLU A 75 1.20 7.25 -13.70
N ASN A 76 0.62 7.44 -12.53
CA ASN A 76 0.68 8.72 -11.85
C ASN A 76 1.99 8.86 -11.09
N ILE A 77 3.01 9.35 -11.76
CA ILE A 77 4.36 9.49 -11.21
C ILE A 77 4.37 10.49 -10.04
N GLU A 78 3.64 11.59 -10.17
CA GLU A 78 3.58 12.59 -9.10
C GLU A 78 3.00 11.99 -7.81
N ALA A 79 1.87 11.29 -7.91
CA ALA A 79 1.26 10.65 -6.76
C ALA A 79 2.19 9.59 -6.16
N SER A 80 2.90 8.85 -6.99
CA SER A 80 3.85 7.84 -6.56
C SER A 80 5.00 8.48 -5.76
N ILE A 81 5.58 9.56 -6.27
CA ILE A 81 6.67 10.26 -5.59
C ILE A 81 6.19 10.86 -4.26
N LEU A 82 5.03 11.52 -4.26
CA LEU A 82 4.49 12.12 -3.04
C LEU A 82 4.16 11.06 -1.98
N THR A 83 3.67 9.90 -2.42
CA THR A 83 3.40 8.78 -1.52
C THR A 83 4.69 8.26 -0.89
N VAL A 84 5.75 8.07 -1.69
CA VAL A 84 7.05 7.61 -1.17
C VAL A 84 7.63 8.63 -0.18
N MET A 85 7.49 9.91 -0.48
CA MET A 85 7.95 10.97 0.44
C MET A 85 7.20 10.92 1.77
N ALA A 86 5.87 10.74 1.73
CA ALA A 86 5.05 10.61 2.93
C ALA A 86 5.47 9.39 3.75
N LEU A 87 5.72 8.27 3.09
CA LEU A 87 6.17 7.04 3.75
C LEU A 87 7.52 7.23 4.44
N LYS A 88 8.46 7.85 3.76
CA LYS A 88 9.79 8.09 4.34
C LYS A 88 9.72 9.01 5.54
N ASP A 89 8.83 9.99 5.51
CA ASP A 89 8.64 10.91 6.60
C ASP A 89 8.02 10.24 7.83
N LEU A 90 7.14 9.27 7.61
CA LEU A 90 6.51 8.50 8.69
C LEU A 90 7.39 7.38 9.22
N ASN A 91 8.26 6.84 8.37
CA ASN A 91 8.89 5.55 8.61
C ASN A 91 10.40 5.60 8.46
N ASN A 92 11.05 6.27 9.37
CA ASN A 92 12.52 6.26 9.37
C ASN A 92 13.09 4.85 9.48
N ASN A 93 12.28 3.91 10.00
CA ASN A 93 12.69 2.54 10.22
C ASN A 93 12.13 1.54 9.21
N THR A 94 11.36 2.01 8.22
CA THR A 94 10.91 1.12 7.14
C THR A 94 12.11 0.70 6.32
N LYS A 95 12.33 -0.60 6.25
CA LYS A 95 13.52 -1.15 5.59
C LYS A 95 13.41 -1.15 4.09
N ASN A 96 12.20 -1.40 3.58
CA ASN A 96 12.01 -1.58 2.15
C ASN A 96 10.76 -0.86 1.66
N ILE A 97 10.97 0.08 0.74
CA ILE A 97 9.87 0.68 -0.03
C ILE A 97 10.11 0.29 -1.47
N LEU A 98 9.22 -0.56 -1.99
CA LEU A 98 9.30 -1.04 -3.36
C LEU A 98 8.28 -0.29 -4.19
N GLU A 99 8.74 0.35 -5.24
CA GLU A 99 7.87 1.12 -6.11
C GLU A 99 7.77 0.45 -7.47
N ASN A 100 6.53 0.30 -7.95
CA ASN A 100 6.25 -0.10 -9.31
C ASN A 100 5.46 1.03 -9.97
N SER A 101 6.10 1.76 -10.86
CA SER A 101 5.43 2.78 -11.65
C SER A 101 5.49 2.35 -13.10
N GLN A 102 4.32 2.30 -13.74
CA GLN A 102 4.21 2.01 -15.17
C GLN A 102 4.36 3.32 -15.92
N VAL A 103 5.47 3.48 -16.53
CA VAL A 103 5.75 4.69 -17.31
C VAL A 103 5.56 4.39 -18.78
#